data_7f9a25cc3b06fbb47c64162d89bde94b
#
_entry.id   7f9a25cc3b06fbb47c64162d89bde94b
#
_cell.length_a   1.000
_cell.length_b   1.000
_cell.length_c   1.000
_cell.angle_alpha   90.00
_cell.angle_beta   90.00
_cell.angle_gamma   90.00
#
_symmetry.space_group_name_H-M   'P 1'
#
loop_
_entity.id
_entity.type
_entity.pdbx_description
1 polymer ?
#
loop_
_entity_poly.entity_id
_entity_poly.type
_entity_poly.pdbx_seq_one_letter_code
_entity_poly.pdbx_strand_id
1 'polypeptide(L)'
;MEKPFTLSDGVDDWNTIIFLYRSALREVGTKVEILNDEFQHVHQYNPIEYIKSRIKTPESIVKKLKRGGYDSSIENMVNYVNDIAGIRIVCSFTSDIYKLAEMIGRQNDLTVISVKDYIRHPKESGYKSYHMLVTVPIFLSDRTIDTKVEIQICLLYTSPSPRDCS
;
A
#
# COMPACT_ATOMS: atom_id res chain seq x y z
N MET A 1 -22.54 10.83 4.67
CA MET A 1 -21.51 9.86 5.06
C MET A 1 -21.56 8.67 4.13
N GLU A 2 -20.48 8.45 3.43
CA GLU A 2 -20.45 7.42 2.41
C GLU A 2 -20.21 6.05 3.03
N LYS A 3 -20.88 5.03 2.47
CA LYS A 3 -20.75 3.67 2.95
C LYS A 3 -19.39 3.10 2.51
N PRO A 4 -18.75 2.28 3.34
CA PRO A 4 -17.60 1.53 2.87
C PRO A 4 -18.02 0.64 1.71
N PHE A 5 -17.09 0.35 0.81
CA PHE A 5 -17.35 -0.50 -0.33
C PHE A 5 -17.87 -1.87 0.11
N THR A 6 -18.97 -2.31 -0.49
CA THR A 6 -19.51 -3.66 -0.33
C THR A 6 -19.88 -4.21 -1.69
N LEU A 7 -19.96 -5.53 -1.82
CA LEU A 7 -20.37 -6.16 -3.07
C LEU A 7 -21.79 -5.76 -3.49
N SER A 8 -22.64 -5.36 -2.54
CA SER A 8 -23.97 -4.89 -2.82
C SER A 8 -24.00 -3.58 -3.62
N ASP A 9 -22.85 -2.91 -3.73
CA ASP A 9 -22.74 -1.68 -4.52
C ASP A 9 -22.50 -1.95 -6.01
N GLY A 10 -22.66 -3.20 -6.46
CA GLY A 10 -22.61 -3.56 -7.88
C GLY A 10 -21.22 -3.74 -8.45
N VAL A 11 -20.22 -3.92 -7.59
CA VAL A 11 -18.84 -4.16 -8.04
C VAL A 11 -18.52 -5.64 -7.85
N ASP A 12 -19.08 -6.45 -8.74
CA ASP A 12 -18.92 -7.91 -8.76
C ASP A 12 -17.99 -8.35 -9.90
N ASP A 13 -17.48 -7.40 -10.68
CA ASP A 13 -16.64 -7.65 -11.83
C ASP A 13 -15.16 -7.48 -11.46
N TRP A 14 -14.37 -8.50 -11.78
CA TRP A 14 -12.93 -8.49 -11.57
C TRP A 14 -12.25 -7.25 -12.18
N ASN A 15 -12.63 -6.88 -13.42
CA ASN A 15 -12.03 -5.73 -14.08
C ASN A 15 -12.29 -4.42 -13.34
N THR A 16 -13.49 -4.26 -12.78
CA THR A 16 -13.84 -3.09 -12.01
C THR A 16 -13.04 -3.02 -10.72
N ILE A 17 -12.87 -4.14 -10.04
CA ILE A 17 -12.07 -4.21 -8.81
C ILE A 17 -10.60 -3.83 -9.11
N ILE A 18 -10.02 -4.41 -10.15
CA ILE A 18 -8.63 -4.10 -10.52
C ILE A 18 -8.47 -2.64 -10.92
N PHE A 19 -9.46 -2.08 -11.62
CA PHE A 19 -9.47 -0.65 -11.94
C PHE A 19 -9.40 0.21 -10.66
N LEU A 20 -10.15 -0.14 -9.63
CA LEU A 20 -10.14 0.58 -8.36
C LEU A 20 -8.77 0.49 -7.67
N TYR A 21 -8.15 -0.68 -7.63
CA TYR A 21 -6.82 -0.83 -7.03
C TYR A 21 -5.75 -0.08 -7.82
N ARG A 22 -5.82 -0.08 -9.15
CA ARG A 22 -4.91 0.72 -9.96
C ARG A 22 -5.09 2.22 -9.71
N SER A 23 -6.33 2.67 -9.59
CA SER A 23 -6.63 4.05 -9.28
C SER A 23 -6.09 4.45 -7.91
N ALA A 24 -6.23 3.56 -6.92
CA ALA A 24 -5.68 3.78 -5.60
C ALA A 24 -4.15 3.88 -5.62
N LEU A 25 -3.48 3.04 -6.39
CA LEU A 25 -2.02 3.14 -6.55
C LEU A 25 -1.60 4.48 -7.18
N ARG A 26 -2.34 4.97 -8.16
CA ARG A 26 -2.04 6.28 -8.77
C ARG A 26 -2.17 7.41 -7.75
N GLU A 27 -3.24 7.38 -6.94
CA GLU A 27 -3.46 8.39 -5.91
C GLU A 27 -2.34 8.38 -4.87
N VAL A 28 -2.03 7.20 -4.32
CA VAL A 28 -0.98 7.07 -3.31
C VAL A 28 0.39 7.37 -3.90
N GLY A 29 0.68 6.88 -5.09
CA GLY A 29 1.95 7.14 -5.78
C GLY A 29 2.18 8.61 -6.01
N THR A 30 1.17 9.33 -6.47
CA THR A 30 1.25 10.78 -6.68
C THR A 30 1.50 11.52 -5.38
N LYS A 31 0.82 11.12 -4.29
CA LYS A 31 1.05 11.74 -2.97
C LYS A 31 2.47 11.54 -2.48
N VAL A 32 3.01 10.34 -2.65
CA VAL A 32 4.39 10.03 -2.23
C VAL A 32 5.39 10.85 -3.05
N GLU A 33 5.17 10.97 -4.36
CA GLU A 33 6.03 11.78 -5.22
C GLU A 33 6.01 13.25 -4.82
N ILE A 34 4.83 13.80 -4.52
CA ILE A 34 4.70 15.19 -4.07
C ILE A 34 5.44 15.41 -2.74
N LEU A 35 5.28 14.48 -1.80
CA LEU A 35 5.96 14.56 -0.50
C LEU A 35 7.49 14.49 -0.68
N ASN A 36 7.96 13.65 -1.58
CA ASN A 36 9.39 13.57 -1.90
C ASN A 36 9.92 14.88 -2.51
N ASP A 37 9.18 15.46 -3.43
CA ASP A 37 9.53 16.73 -4.05
C ASP A 37 9.57 17.87 -3.04
N GLU A 38 8.58 17.92 -2.15
CA GLU A 38 8.54 18.91 -1.06
C GLU A 38 9.74 18.73 -0.13
N PHE A 39 10.03 17.50 0.25
CA PHE A 39 11.16 17.18 1.13
C PHE A 39 12.48 17.63 0.51
N GLN A 40 12.67 17.36 -0.78
CA GLN A 40 13.87 17.80 -1.50
C GLN A 40 13.95 19.33 -1.54
N HIS A 41 12.83 19.99 -1.78
CA HIS A 41 12.77 21.46 -1.84
C HIS A 41 13.20 22.09 -0.52
N VAL A 42 12.75 21.50 0.62
CA VAL A 42 13.03 22.03 1.96
C VAL A 42 14.43 21.64 2.45
N HIS A 43 14.84 20.38 2.27
CA HIS A 43 16.05 19.81 2.86
C HIS A 43 17.20 19.62 1.90
N GLN A 44 17.01 19.90 0.61
CA GLN A 44 18.06 19.83 -0.42
C GLN A 44 18.58 18.42 -0.69
N TYR A 45 17.84 17.36 -0.33
CA TYR A 45 18.14 15.98 -0.72
C TYR A 45 16.85 15.17 -0.86
N ASN A 46 16.95 14.06 -1.60
CA ASN A 46 15.82 13.13 -1.78
C ASN A 46 15.87 12.04 -0.72
N PRO A 47 14.84 11.89 0.12
CA PRO A 47 14.78 10.79 1.06
C PRO A 47 14.51 9.45 0.37
N ILE A 48 13.93 9.47 -0.82
CA ILE A 48 13.51 8.28 -1.55
C ILE A 48 14.49 7.99 -2.67
N GLU A 49 15.04 6.77 -2.67
CA GLU A 49 15.92 6.29 -3.74
C GLU A 49 15.11 5.85 -4.96
N TYR A 50 14.03 5.08 -4.73
CA TYR A 50 13.10 4.73 -5.80
C TYR A 50 11.77 4.26 -5.23
N ILE A 51 10.75 4.27 -6.09
CA ILE A 51 9.39 3.84 -5.80
C ILE A 51 9.01 2.78 -6.82
N LYS A 52 8.38 1.70 -6.36
CA LYS A 52 7.88 0.65 -7.23
C LYS A 52 6.45 0.29 -6.84
N SER A 53 5.54 0.32 -7.81
CA SER A 53 4.13 -0.05 -7.62
C SER A 53 3.84 -1.40 -8.25
N ARG A 54 2.91 -2.13 -7.67
CA ARG A 54 2.54 -3.46 -8.14
C ARG A 54 1.08 -3.76 -7.86
N ILE A 55 0.43 -4.41 -8.83
CA ILE A 55 -0.85 -5.08 -8.62
C ILE A 55 -0.58 -6.58 -8.52
N LYS A 56 -1.08 -7.22 -7.47
CA LYS A 56 -0.92 -8.65 -7.26
C LYS A 56 -1.62 -9.43 -8.36
N THR A 57 -0.97 -10.48 -8.87
CA THR A 57 -1.56 -11.29 -9.94
C THR A 57 -2.76 -12.10 -9.44
N PRO A 58 -3.71 -12.44 -10.34
CA PRO A 58 -4.84 -13.28 -9.95
C PRO A 58 -4.42 -14.60 -9.32
N GLU A 59 -3.39 -15.24 -9.86
CA GLU A 59 -2.86 -16.51 -9.35
C GLU A 59 -2.34 -16.36 -7.92
N SER A 60 -1.64 -15.27 -7.64
CA SER A 60 -1.11 -14.98 -6.30
C SER A 60 -2.22 -14.70 -5.31
N ILE A 61 -3.28 -14.01 -5.75
CA ILE A 61 -4.45 -13.74 -4.89
C ILE A 61 -5.13 -15.04 -4.51
N VAL A 62 -5.37 -15.91 -5.48
CA VAL A 62 -6.01 -17.21 -5.24
C VAL A 62 -5.17 -18.06 -4.27
N LYS A 63 -3.85 -18.11 -4.47
CA LYS A 63 -2.96 -18.83 -3.56
C LYS A 63 -3.04 -18.30 -2.13
N LYS A 64 -3.08 -16.99 -1.99
CA LYS A 64 -3.14 -16.36 -0.65
C LYS A 64 -4.46 -16.67 0.05
N LEU A 65 -5.57 -16.64 -0.68
CA LEU A 65 -6.88 -17.01 -0.15
C LEU A 65 -6.91 -18.47 0.28
N LYS A 66 -6.38 -19.38 -0.54
CA LYS A 66 -6.30 -20.81 -0.21
C LYS A 66 -5.51 -21.06 1.06
N ARG A 67 -4.35 -20.40 1.21
CA ARG A 67 -3.53 -20.52 2.44
C ARG A 67 -4.27 -20.08 3.67
N GLY A 68 -5.14 -19.09 3.55
CA GLY A 68 -5.97 -18.61 4.65
C GLY A 68 -7.24 -19.42 4.89
N GLY A 69 -7.53 -20.43 4.05
CA GLY A 69 -8.75 -21.21 4.15
C GLY A 69 -9.99 -20.53 3.59
N TYR A 70 -9.82 -19.57 2.68
CA TYR A 70 -10.93 -18.81 2.11
C TYR A 70 -11.21 -19.23 0.67
N ASP A 71 -12.49 -19.19 0.28
CA ASP A 71 -12.90 -19.39 -1.10
C ASP A 71 -12.45 -18.22 -1.98
N SER A 72 -12.24 -18.48 -3.27
CA SER A 72 -11.81 -17.47 -4.23
C SER A 72 -12.99 -16.63 -4.70
N SER A 73 -13.49 -15.76 -3.82
CA SER A 73 -14.54 -14.80 -4.15
C SER A 73 -13.99 -13.38 -4.12
N ILE A 74 -14.65 -12.46 -4.82
CA ILE A 74 -14.29 -11.04 -4.80
C ILE A 74 -14.41 -10.49 -3.38
N GLU A 75 -15.46 -10.89 -2.66
CA GLU A 75 -15.65 -10.46 -1.27
C GLU A 75 -14.46 -10.86 -0.39
N ASN A 76 -14.02 -12.12 -0.48
CA ASN A 76 -12.88 -12.60 0.30
C ASN A 76 -11.58 -11.92 -0.14
N MET A 77 -11.43 -11.66 -1.43
CA MET A 77 -10.29 -10.93 -1.96
C MET A 77 -10.18 -9.54 -1.32
N VAL A 78 -11.27 -8.79 -1.33
CA VAL A 78 -11.28 -7.43 -0.76
C VAL A 78 -11.08 -7.45 0.75
N ASN A 79 -11.67 -8.42 1.44
CA ASN A 79 -11.63 -8.47 2.91
C ASN A 79 -10.33 -9.04 3.47
N TYR A 80 -9.71 -10.01 2.80
CA TYR A 80 -8.59 -10.77 3.39
C TYR A 80 -7.26 -10.61 2.67
N VAL A 81 -7.22 -10.06 1.45
CA VAL A 81 -5.96 -9.81 0.74
C VAL A 81 -5.68 -8.32 0.75
N ASN A 82 -4.75 -7.91 1.61
CA ASN A 82 -4.46 -6.49 1.85
C ASN A 82 -3.41 -5.91 0.91
N ASP A 83 -2.69 -6.74 0.16
CA ASP A 83 -1.58 -6.33 -0.69
C ASP A 83 -1.88 -6.50 -2.19
N ILE A 84 -3.15 -6.40 -2.58
CA ILE A 84 -3.54 -6.41 -3.99
C ILE A 84 -2.91 -5.20 -4.69
N ALA A 85 -3.06 -4.02 -4.11
CA ALA A 85 -2.33 -2.83 -4.54
C ALA A 85 -1.20 -2.58 -3.55
N GLY A 86 0.03 -2.63 -4.02
CA GLY A 86 1.21 -2.43 -3.20
C GLY A 86 2.14 -1.39 -3.79
N ILE A 87 2.71 -0.55 -2.91
CA ILE A 87 3.75 0.40 -3.29
C ILE A 87 4.94 0.20 -2.36
N ARG A 88 6.13 0.05 -2.96
CA ARG A 88 7.38 -0.08 -2.22
C ARG A 88 8.20 1.17 -2.40
N ILE A 89 8.59 1.76 -1.28
CA ILE A 89 9.38 2.98 -1.22
C ILE A 89 10.70 2.61 -0.58
N VAL A 90 11.81 2.88 -1.25
CA VAL A 90 13.14 2.53 -0.75
C VAL A 90 13.86 3.82 -0.37
N CYS A 91 14.34 3.87 0.88
CA CYS A 91 15.07 4.99 1.46
C CYS A 91 16.47 4.56 1.87
N SER A 92 17.41 5.50 1.90
CA SER A 92 18.79 5.23 2.34
C SER A 92 18.95 5.23 3.85
N PHE A 93 18.10 5.98 4.57
CA PHE A 93 18.26 6.19 6.02
C PHE A 93 16.99 5.84 6.78
N THR A 94 17.19 5.21 7.95
CA THR A 94 16.06 4.84 8.83
C THR A 94 15.24 6.06 9.26
N SER A 95 15.90 7.18 9.56
CA SER A 95 15.21 8.42 9.95
C SER A 95 14.24 8.91 8.88
N ASP A 96 14.60 8.73 7.61
CA ASP A 96 13.75 9.15 6.49
C ASP A 96 12.50 8.27 6.38
N ILE A 97 12.63 7.00 6.71
CA ILE A 97 11.49 6.08 6.73
C ILE A 97 10.42 6.59 7.70
N TYR A 98 10.81 6.93 8.92
CA TYR A 98 9.86 7.42 9.93
C TYR A 98 9.27 8.78 9.56
N LYS A 99 10.07 9.68 9.01
CA LYS A 99 9.58 10.98 8.54
C LYS A 99 8.54 10.82 7.43
N LEU A 100 8.85 9.96 6.47
CA LEU A 100 7.95 9.70 5.36
C LEU A 100 6.64 9.05 5.83
N ALA A 101 6.75 8.06 6.73
CA ALA A 101 5.57 7.41 7.30
C ALA A 101 4.66 8.41 8.03
N GLU A 102 5.26 9.34 8.77
CA GLU A 102 4.52 10.40 9.46
C GLU A 102 3.83 11.33 8.46
N MET A 103 4.53 11.75 7.43
CA MET A 103 3.98 12.62 6.39
C MET A 103 2.80 11.95 5.66
N ILE A 104 2.93 10.67 5.34
CA ILE A 104 1.85 9.90 4.72
C ILE A 104 0.66 9.80 5.67
N GLY A 105 0.91 9.50 6.95
CA GLY A 105 -0.14 9.35 7.94
C GLY A 105 -0.92 10.64 8.24
N ARG A 106 -0.36 11.80 7.91
CA ARG A 106 -1.02 13.10 8.08
C ARG A 106 -1.91 13.50 6.91
N GLN A 107 -1.91 12.76 5.82
CA GLN A 107 -2.78 13.07 4.68
C GLN A 107 -4.24 12.85 5.06
N ASN A 108 -5.07 13.88 4.90
CA ASN A 108 -6.47 13.83 5.35
C ASN A 108 -7.32 12.80 4.60
N ASP A 109 -6.96 12.51 3.38
CA ASP A 109 -7.71 11.56 2.54
C ASP A 109 -7.17 10.13 2.62
N LEU A 110 -6.14 9.89 3.42
CA LEU A 110 -5.64 8.55 3.70
C LEU A 110 -6.04 8.14 5.12
N THR A 111 -6.57 6.94 5.26
CA THR A 111 -6.87 6.37 6.57
C THR A 111 -5.90 5.22 6.83
N VAL A 112 -5.10 5.33 7.88
CA VAL A 112 -4.18 4.26 8.27
C VAL A 112 -4.96 3.20 9.04
N ILE A 113 -5.02 1.98 8.47
CA ILE A 113 -5.71 0.85 9.10
C ILE A 113 -4.79 0.14 10.08
N SER A 114 -3.54 -0.11 9.68
CA SER A 114 -2.58 -0.83 10.51
C SER A 114 -1.15 -0.46 10.15
N VAL A 115 -0.25 -0.67 11.11
CA VAL A 115 1.19 -0.43 10.96
C VAL A 115 1.93 -1.64 11.51
N LYS A 116 2.97 -2.09 10.81
CA LYS A 116 3.91 -3.10 11.28
C LYS A 116 5.31 -2.54 11.15
N ASP A 117 5.96 -2.30 12.27
CA ASP A 117 7.29 -1.70 12.33
C ASP A 117 8.36 -2.79 12.47
N TYR A 118 8.84 -3.28 11.33
CA TYR A 118 9.92 -4.27 11.30
C TYR A 118 11.32 -3.63 11.38
N ILE A 119 11.40 -2.33 11.61
CA ILE A 119 12.66 -1.65 11.88
C ILE A 119 13.00 -1.77 13.36
N ARG A 120 12.01 -1.49 14.23
CA ARG A 120 12.15 -1.67 15.68
C ARG A 120 12.08 -3.15 16.09
N HIS A 121 11.27 -3.93 15.36
CA HIS A 121 11.05 -5.35 15.63
C HIS A 121 11.33 -6.14 14.35
N PRO A 122 12.63 -6.29 13.96
CA PRO A 122 12.97 -6.99 12.72
C PRO A 122 12.48 -8.42 12.71
N LYS A 123 12.18 -8.93 11.50
CA LYS A 123 11.89 -10.34 11.31
C LYS A 123 13.13 -11.17 11.56
N GLU A 124 12.96 -12.47 11.83
CA GLU A 124 14.06 -13.40 12.05
C GLU A 124 15.07 -13.41 10.90
N SER A 125 14.61 -13.18 9.66
CA SER A 125 15.46 -13.06 8.48
C SER A 125 16.36 -11.81 8.47
N GLY A 126 16.17 -10.90 9.42
CA GLY A 126 16.88 -9.61 9.44
C GLY A 126 16.21 -8.54 8.56
N TYR A 127 15.08 -8.86 7.95
CA TYR A 127 14.33 -7.91 7.13
C TYR A 127 13.86 -6.71 7.95
N LYS A 128 14.17 -5.51 7.46
CA LYS A 128 13.83 -4.25 8.12
C LYS A 128 13.01 -3.40 7.18
N SER A 129 11.77 -3.15 7.56
CA SER A 129 10.89 -2.25 6.82
C SER A 129 9.75 -1.77 7.71
N TYR A 130 9.07 -0.75 7.23
CA TYR A 130 7.89 -0.20 7.87
C TYR A 130 6.70 -0.41 6.93
N HIS A 131 5.70 -1.15 7.38
CA HIS A 131 4.52 -1.46 6.57
C HIS A 131 3.32 -0.68 7.07
N MET A 132 2.63 0.00 6.15
CA MET A 132 1.39 0.70 6.44
C MET A 132 0.30 0.15 5.53
N LEU A 133 -0.83 -0.23 6.11
CA LEU A 133 -2.03 -0.53 5.34
C LEU A 133 -2.94 0.69 5.44
N VAL A 134 -3.25 1.30 4.28
CA VAL A 134 -4.08 2.49 4.22
C VAL A 134 -5.27 2.25 3.31
N THR A 135 -6.32 3.06 3.49
CA THR A 135 -7.37 3.20 2.48
C THR A 135 -7.31 4.61 1.90
N VAL A 136 -7.63 4.71 0.64
CA VAL A 136 -7.74 5.98 -0.08
C VAL A 136 -9.10 6.03 -0.77
N PRO A 137 -9.85 7.14 -0.65
CA PRO A 137 -11.12 7.26 -1.32
C PRO A 137 -10.92 7.49 -2.82
N ILE A 138 -11.53 6.65 -3.62
CA ILE A 138 -11.54 6.80 -5.07
C ILE A 138 -12.86 7.41 -5.47
N PHE A 139 -12.80 8.64 -5.95
CA PHE A 139 -13.99 9.41 -6.35
C PHE A 139 -14.34 9.06 -7.79
N LEU A 140 -15.39 8.26 -7.94
CA LEU A 140 -15.93 7.95 -9.25
C LEU A 140 -16.99 8.98 -9.63
N SER A 141 -17.54 8.86 -10.83
CA SER A 141 -18.52 9.85 -11.33
C SER A 141 -19.79 9.93 -10.51
N ASP A 142 -20.17 8.82 -9.84
CA ASP A 142 -21.44 8.70 -9.13
C ASP A 142 -21.30 8.24 -7.69
N ARG A 143 -20.09 7.95 -7.21
CA ARG A 143 -19.85 7.41 -5.87
C ARG A 143 -18.41 7.49 -5.48
N THR A 144 -18.14 7.23 -4.19
CA THR A 144 -16.78 7.15 -3.65
C THR A 144 -16.56 5.76 -3.05
N ILE A 145 -15.43 5.15 -3.35
CA ILE A 145 -15.09 3.81 -2.84
C ILE A 145 -13.73 3.86 -2.17
N ASP A 146 -13.66 3.48 -0.88
CA ASP A 146 -12.42 3.37 -0.15
C ASP A 146 -11.68 2.11 -0.58
N THR A 147 -10.44 2.26 -1.00
CA THR A 147 -9.64 1.17 -1.57
C THR A 147 -8.34 1.02 -0.79
N LYS A 148 -7.98 -0.22 -0.46
CA LYS A 148 -6.78 -0.53 0.32
C LYS A 148 -5.53 -0.48 -0.53
N VAL A 149 -4.47 0.09 0.05
CA VAL A 149 -3.11 0.05 -0.50
C VAL A 149 -2.14 -0.31 0.61
N GLU A 150 -1.26 -1.27 0.36
CA GLU A 150 -0.16 -1.58 1.26
C GLU A 150 1.06 -0.76 0.87
N ILE A 151 1.59 0.00 1.82
CA ILE A 151 2.79 0.81 1.63
C ILE A 151 3.92 0.15 2.42
N GLN A 152 5.00 -0.24 1.72
CA GLN A 152 6.19 -0.80 2.33
C GLN A 152 7.32 0.21 2.17
N ILE A 153 7.89 0.67 3.28
CA ILE A 153 9.02 1.60 3.26
C ILE A 153 10.24 0.85 3.77
N CYS A 154 11.22 0.61 2.90
CA CYS A 154 12.36 -0.26 3.13
C CYS A 154 13.67 0.50 3.09
N LEU A 155 14.71 -0.04 3.75
CA LEU A 155 16.07 0.47 3.62
C LEU A 155 16.74 -0.10 2.37
N LEU A 156 17.50 0.74 1.66
CA LEU A 156 18.21 0.36 0.45
C LEU A 156 19.22 -0.77 0.69
N TYR A 157 19.94 -0.71 1.82
CA TYR A 157 21.02 -1.65 2.12
C TYR A 157 20.61 -2.83 2.98
N THR A 158 19.33 -2.99 3.26
CA THR A 158 18.84 -4.22 3.86
C THR A 158 18.60 -5.20 2.72
N SER A 159 19.36 -6.30 2.70
CA SER A 159 19.19 -7.33 1.66
C SER A 159 18.04 -8.25 2.05
N PRO A 160 16.78 -7.86 1.84
CA PRO A 160 15.68 -8.76 2.11
C PRO A 160 15.67 -9.85 1.04
N SER A 161 15.21 -11.03 1.42
CA SER A 161 14.89 -12.01 0.40
C SER A 161 13.79 -11.43 -0.50
N PRO A 162 13.71 -11.83 -1.78
CA PRO A 162 12.62 -11.37 -2.65
C PRO A 162 11.22 -11.56 -2.07
N ARG A 163 11.06 -12.53 -1.19
CA ARG A 163 9.78 -12.81 -0.51
C ARG A 163 9.40 -11.73 0.50
N ASP A 164 10.38 -11.10 1.13
CA ASP A 164 10.13 -10.13 2.20
C ASP A 164 9.77 -8.76 1.64
N CYS A 165 10.25 -8.44 0.44
CA CYS A 165 10.04 -7.15 -0.21
C CYS A 165 9.04 -7.18 -1.37
N SER A 166 8.45 -8.31 -1.66
CA SER A 166 7.53 -8.44 -2.79
C SER A 166 6.07 -8.46 -2.38
#